data_d4ca7062a253d766f01e4fd7859fe8c0
#
_entry.id   d4ca7062a253d766f01e4fd7859fe8c0
#
_cell.length_a   1.000
_cell.length_b   1.000
_cell.length_c   1.000
_cell.angle_alpha   90.00
_cell.angle_beta   90.00
_cell.angle_gamma   90.00
#
_symmetry.space_group_name_H-M   'P 1'
#
loop_
_entity.id
_entity.type
_entity.pdbx_description
1 polymer ?
#
loop_
_entity_poly.entity_id
_entity_poly.type
_entity_poly.pdbx_seq_one_letter_code
_entity_poly.pdbx_strand_id
1 'polypeptide(L)'
;MHAVCEDFDKYFSAWNQDVYRLCFAMVGKAGDARDLTFKTFLRLGAAKGPEMKEKDAKNLLFSSCFTLCVDSFGQKMRRMPNRKALEAMNLPFPVTDGLYVFLKRPLMQRGALCLAQSGFSEAEIAKIAGRSAAQFAYSSTPEAVSAREAVSSIVFAEDDAHAMNDEIYARFEERSVGVENAIHDFRIRFDRLAPYLALAVLVLFAVAVYVSFKMAG
;
A
#
# COMPACT_ATOMS: atom_id res chain seq x y z
N MET A 1 4.23 -16.70 -14.20
CA MET A 1 4.67 -15.30 -14.36
C MET A 1 3.64 -14.41 -13.69
N HIS A 2 3.90 -13.87 -12.51
CA HIS A 2 3.07 -12.85 -11.92
C HIS A 2 3.50 -11.53 -12.57
N ALA A 3 2.84 -11.16 -13.66
CA ALA A 3 3.07 -9.87 -14.28
C ALA A 3 2.73 -8.77 -13.25
N VAL A 4 3.67 -7.88 -13.01
CA VAL A 4 3.41 -6.57 -12.42
C VAL A 4 2.31 -5.91 -13.26
N CYS A 5 1.45 -5.11 -12.65
CA CYS A 5 0.44 -4.33 -13.39
C CYS A 5 1.12 -3.65 -14.60
N GLU A 6 0.57 -3.83 -15.80
CA GLU A 6 1.18 -3.41 -17.07
C GLU A 6 1.54 -1.92 -17.11
N ASP A 7 0.76 -1.09 -16.41
CA ASP A 7 0.98 0.36 -16.26
C ASP A 7 1.72 0.75 -14.97
N PHE A 8 2.40 -0.19 -14.28
CA PHE A 8 2.99 0.09 -12.96
C PHE A 8 3.96 1.26 -12.97
N ASP A 9 4.91 1.29 -13.93
CA ASP A 9 5.91 2.36 -14.03
C ASP A 9 5.28 3.73 -14.29
N LYS A 10 4.22 3.76 -15.10
CA LYS A 10 3.44 4.97 -15.35
C LYS A 10 2.82 5.48 -14.04
N TYR A 11 2.20 4.59 -13.27
CA TYR A 11 1.55 4.97 -12.01
C TYR A 11 2.57 5.31 -10.92
N PHE A 12 3.70 4.57 -10.87
CA PHE A 12 4.77 4.89 -9.95
C PHE A 12 5.35 6.27 -10.24
N SER A 13 5.75 6.56 -11.48
CA SER A 13 6.29 7.85 -11.89
C SER A 13 5.32 9.00 -11.64
N ALA A 14 4.02 8.79 -11.90
CA ALA A 14 3.01 9.83 -11.73
C ALA A 14 2.71 10.16 -10.26
N TRP A 15 2.80 9.19 -9.33
CA TRP A 15 2.26 9.35 -7.98
C TRP A 15 3.24 9.05 -6.83
N ASN A 16 4.50 8.67 -7.09
CA ASN A 16 5.46 8.33 -6.03
C ASN A 16 5.64 9.50 -5.03
N GLN A 17 5.77 10.72 -5.54
CA GLN A 17 5.94 11.94 -4.75
C GLN A 17 4.71 12.22 -3.87
N ASP A 18 3.50 12.09 -4.40
CA ASP A 18 2.27 12.36 -3.68
C ASP A 18 1.98 11.29 -2.61
N VAL A 19 2.27 10.02 -2.92
CA VAL A 19 2.17 8.92 -1.96
C VAL A 19 3.17 9.10 -0.83
N TYR A 20 4.43 9.46 -1.14
CA TYR A 20 5.43 9.75 -0.12
C TYR A 20 5.03 10.94 0.76
N ARG A 21 4.52 12.03 0.17
CA ARG A 21 3.98 13.18 0.92
C ARG A 21 2.89 12.77 1.89
N LEU A 22 1.94 11.95 1.43
CA LEU A 22 0.86 11.42 2.26
C LEU A 22 1.42 10.58 3.43
N CYS A 23 2.33 9.66 3.14
CA CYS A 23 2.98 8.84 4.16
C CYS A 23 3.72 9.72 5.17
N PHE A 24 4.56 10.65 4.71
CA PHE A 24 5.34 11.53 5.58
C PHE A 24 4.42 12.44 6.43
N ALA A 25 3.41 13.04 5.82
CA ALA A 25 2.43 13.87 6.52
C ALA A 25 1.73 13.10 7.65
N MET A 26 1.47 11.83 7.46
CA MET A 26 0.78 11.02 8.45
C MET A 26 1.71 10.48 9.54
N VAL A 27 2.94 10.04 9.22
CA VAL A 27 3.82 9.41 10.21
C VAL A 27 4.92 10.32 10.76
N GLY A 28 5.29 11.39 10.03
CA GLY A 28 6.24 12.41 10.48
C GLY A 28 7.71 11.97 10.53
N LYS A 29 8.07 10.85 9.86
CA LYS A 29 9.43 10.32 9.80
C LYS A 29 9.75 9.81 8.40
N ALA A 30 10.88 10.24 7.83
CA ALA A 30 11.29 9.90 6.46
C ALA A 30 11.43 8.39 6.24
N GLY A 31 12.10 7.65 7.12
CA GLY A 31 12.25 6.20 7.00
C GLY A 31 10.93 5.45 7.06
N ASP A 32 10.07 5.76 8.04
CA ASP A 32 8.73 5.14 8.14
C ASP A 32 7.87 5.50 6.91
N ALA A 33 7.99 6.73 6.39
CA ALA A 33 7.27 7.17 5.18
C ALA A 33 7.74 6.40 3.94
N ARG A 34 9.06 6.22 3.77
CA ARG A 34 9.64 5.41 2.70
C ARG A 34 9.12 3.97 2.75
N ASP A 35 9.13 3.33 3.91
CA ASP A 35 8.64 1.96 4.09
C ASP A 35 7.14 1.83 3.76
N LEU A 36 6.34 2.81 4.13
CA LEU A 36 4.89 2.81 3.84
C LEU A 36 4.63 3.07 2.36
N THR A 37 5.40 3.96 1.72
CA THR A 37 5.36 4.20 0.28
C THR A 37 5.67 2.91 -0.48
N PHE A 38 6.76 2.25 -0.13
CA PHE A 38 7.15 0.95 -0.69
C PHE A 38 6.02 -0.09 -0.58
N LYS A 39 5.46 -0.28 0.62
CA LYS A 39 4.35 -1.22 0.86
C LYS A 39 3.10 -0.86 0.07
N THR A 40 2.84 0.42 -0.12
CA THR A 40 1.69 0.92 -0.88
C THR A 40 1.82 0.53 -2.36
N PHE A 41 2.98 0.77 -2.96
CA PHE A 41 3.23 0.39 -4.34
C PHE A 41 3.33 -1.12 -4.55
N LEU A 42 3.86 -1.87 -3.58
CA LEU A 42 3.78 -3.33 -3.61
C LEU A 42 2.33 -3.84 -3.67
N ARG A 43 1.39 -3.19 -2.96
CA ARG A 43 -0.03 -3.55 -3.04
C ARG A 43 -0.62 -3.24 -4.41
N LEU A 44 -0.28 -2.09 -5.00
CA LEU A 44 -0.72 -1.74 -6.35
C LEU A 44 -0.20 -2.74 -7.38
N GLY A 45 1.09 -3.04 -7.36
CA GLY A 45 1.70 -4.00 -8.29
C GLY A 45 1.17 -5.43 -8.13
N ALA A 46 0.73 -5.81 -6.92
CA ALA A 46 0.10 -7.10 -6.65
C ALA A 46 -1.39 -7.15 -7.02
N ALA A 47 -2.02 -6.02 -7.31
CA ALA A 47 -3.42 -5.97 -7.69
C ALA A 47 -3.61 -6.63 -9.07
N LYS A 48 -4.28 -7.77 -9.07
CA LYS A 48 -4.58 -8.51 -10.29
C LYS A 48 -5.84 -7.93 -10.95
N GLY A 49 -5.72 -7.51 -12.18
CA GLY A 49 -6.85 -7.16 -13.01
C GLY A 49 -6.39 -6.86 -14.44
N PRO A 50 -7.19 -7.21 -15.46
CA PRO A 50 -6.96 -6.69 -16.78
C PRO A 50 -7.11 -5.17 -16.71
N GLU A 51 -6.25 -4.43 -17.36
CA GLU A 51 -6.29 -2.99 -17.56
C GLU A 51 -7.04 -2.19 -16.47
N MET A 52 -6.38 -1.94 -15.34
CA MET A 52 -6.97 -1.11 -14.29
C MET A 52 -7.06 0.33 -14.80
N LYS A 53 -8.26 0.89 -14.86
CA LYS A 53 -8.43 2.30 -15.22
C LYS A 53 -7.64 3.18 -14.26
N GLU A 54 -7.02 4.22 -14.78
CA GLU A 54 -6.17 5.13 -14.00
C GLU A 54 -6.86 5.66 -12.73
N LYS A 55 -8.16 6.00 -12.84
CA LYS A 55 -8.96 6.44 -11.68
C LYS A 55 -9.07 5.37 -10.60
N ASP A 56 -9.23 4.11 -10.99
CA ASP A 56 -9.38 3.00 -10.05
C ASP A 56 -8.04 2.65 -9.42
N ALA A 57 -6.94 2.70 -10.20
CA ALA A 57 -5.58 2.56 -9.70
C ALA A 57 -5.23 3.66 -8.69
N LYS A 58 -5.55 4.92 -8.99
CA LYS A 58 -5.36 6.05 -8.09
C LYS A 58 -6.15 5.87 -6.78
N ASN A 59 -7.42 5.52 -6.87
CA ASN A 59 -8.26 5.29 -5.70
C ASN A 59 -7.74 4.13 -4.84
N LEU A 60 -7.35 3.02 -5.46
CA LEU A 60 -6.76 1.87 -4.76
C LEU A 60 -5.45 2.25 -4.06
N LEU A 61 -4.56 2.95 -4.77
CA LEU A 61 -3.26 3.35 -4.26
C LEU A 61 -3.40 4.25 -3.03
N PHE A 62 -4.14 5.35 -3.15
CA PHE A 62 -4.25 6.35 -2.08
C PHE A 62 -5.10 5.85 -0.90
N SER A 63 -6.16 5.07 -1.11
CA SER A 63 -6.92 4.46 -0.02
C SER A 63 -6.08 3.41 0.73
N SER A 64 -5.31 2.60 0.02
CA SER A 64 -4.38 1.64 0.63
C SER A 64 -3.28 2.35 1.42
N CYS A 65 -2.70 3.43 0.86
CA CYS A 65 -1.72 4.26 1.53
C CYS A 65 -2.28 4.83 2.83
N PHE A 66 -3.45 5.45 2.77
CA PHE A 66 -4.09 6.05 3.94
C PHE A 66 -4.34 5.01 5.05
N THR A 67 -4.89 3.84 4.69
CA THR A 67 -5.13 2.76 5.64
C THR A 67 -3.83 2.26 6.27
N LEU A 68 -2.78 2.01 5.48
CA LEU A 68 -1.46 1.60 5.98
C LEU A 68 -0.88 2.61 6.97
N CYS A 69 -1.03 3.91 6.68
CA CYS A 69 -0.56 4.96 7.57
C CYS A 69 -1.35 4.99 8.89
N VAL A 70 -2.68 4.86 8.84
CA VAL A 70 -3.53 4.79 10.05
C VAL A 70 -3.15 3.60 10.92
N ASP A 71 -3.01 2.42 10.32
CA ASP A 71 -2.63 1.19 11.02
C ASP A 71 -1.24 1.31 11.65
N SER A 72 -0.27 1.84 10.91
CA SER A 72 1.09 2.05 11.40
C SER A 72 1.14 3.06 12.55
N PHE A 73 0.35 4.11 12.48
CA PHE A 73 0.27 5.13 13.54
C PHE A 73 -0.35 4.56 14.82
N GLY A 74 -1.36 3.71 14.71
CA GLY A 74 -1.99 3.02 15.84
C GLY A 74 -1.04 2.05 16.54
N GLN A 75 -0.22 1.33 15.78
CA GLN A 75 0.71 0.33 16.31
C GLN A 75 1.96 0.95 16.97
N LYS A 76 2.55 1.99 16.35
CA LYS A 76 3.80 2.59 16.80
C LYS A 76 3.62 3.69 17.85
N MET A 77 2.38 3.93 18.25
CA MET A 77 2.01 4.86 19.32
C MET A 77 2.79 6.19 19.40
N ARG A 78 2.16 7.27 18.91
CA ARG A 78 2.23 8.62 19.52
C ARG A 78 3.59 9.28 19.71
N ARG A 79 4.64 8.90 19.02
CA ARG A 79 5.85 9.71 19.01
C ARG A 79 5.61 10.91 18.10
N MET A 80 5.28 12.06 18.74
CA MET A 80 5.29 13.36 18.07
C MET A 80 6.56 13.50 17.24
N PRO A 81 6.49 14.08 16.04
CA PRO A 81 7.66 14.33 15.25
C PRO A 81 8.68 15.10 16.09
N ASN A 82 9.88 14.59 16.18
CA ASN A 82 10.94 15.24 16.91
C ASN A 82 11.47 16.41 16.04
N ARG A 83 11.41 17.64 16.55
CA ARG A 83 11.93 18.82 15.86
C ARG A 83 13.37 18.60 15.35
N LYS A 84 14.22 17.95 16.15
CA LYS A 84 15.58 17.60 15.75
C LYS A 84 15.64 16.70 14.51
N ALA A 85 14.66 15.81 14.34
CA ALA A 85 14.60 14.95 13.14
C ALA A 85 14.19 15.73 11.89
N LEU A 86 13.38 16.77 12.02
CA LEU A 86 13.04 17.68 10.93
C LEU A 86 14.21 18.61 10.56
N GLU A 87 14.94 19.12 11.58
CA GLU A 87 16.13 19.91 11.40
C GLU A 87 17.24 19.12 10.64
N ALA A 88 17.33 17.82 10.90
CA ALA A 88 18.25 16.93 10.19
C ALA A 88 17.94 16.75 8.69
N MET A 89 16.76 17.16 8.23
CA MET A 89 16.40 17.16 6.79
C MET A 89 17.00 18.34 6.02
N ASN A 90 17.77 19.22 6.69
CA ASN A 90 18.40 20.40 6.10
C ASN A 90 17.46 21.34 5.33
N LEU A 91 16.19 21.37 5.72
CA LEU A 91 15.22 22.29 5.14
C LEU A 91 15.42 23.72 5.66
N PRO A 92 15.09 24.77 4.91
CA PRO A 92 15.12 26.15 5.38
C PRO A 92 14.29 26.30 6.67
N PHE A 93 14.74 27.14 7.60
CA PHE A 93 14.08 27.33 8.91
C PHE A 93 12.57 27.61 8.83
N PRO A 94 12.05 28.50 7.96
CA PRO A 94 10.61 28.74 7.86
C PRO A 94 9.82 27.48 7.47
N VAL A 95 10.41 26.64 6.58
CA VAL A 95 9.81 25.39 6.12
C VAL A 95 9.79 24.37 7.25
N THR A 96 10.91 24.23 7.98
CA THR A 96 11.02 23.31 9.11
C THR A 96 10.01 23.65 10.22
N ASP A 97 9.83 24.93 10.52
CA ASP A 97 8.88 25.38 11.55
C ASP A 97 7.43 25.16 11.10
N GLY A 98 7.10 25.51 9.85
CA GLY A 98 5.79 25.25 9.25
C GLY A 98 5.44 23.77 9.24
N LEU A 99 6.40 22.90 8.87
CA LEU A 99 6.24 21.45 8.86
C LEU A 99 6.05 20.89 10.29
N TYR A 100 6.79 21.40 11.27
CA TYR A 100 6.62 21.03 12.68
C TYR A 100 5.22 21.36 13.21
N VAL A 101 4.72 22.57 12.92
CA VAL A 101 3.36 22.99 13.28
C VAL A 101 2.31 22.12 12.56
N PHE A 102 2.51 21.86 11.27
CA PHE A 102 1.65 20.97 10.49
C PHE A 102 1.55 19.59 11.10
N LEU A 103 2.68 18.97 11.46
CA LEU A 103 2.72 17.61 12.01
C LEU A 103 2.08 17.47 13.40
N LYS A 104 1.81 18.56 14.10
CA LYS A 104 1.01 18.58 15.35
C LYS A 104 -0.50 18.49 15.12
N ARG A 105 -0.97 18.69 13.89
CA ARG A 105 -2.40 18.61 13.59
C ARG A 105 -2.93 17.18 13.70
N PRO A 106 -4.27 17.03 13.87
CA PRO A 106 -4.91 15.72 13.87
C PRO A 106 -4.54 14.91 12.63
N LEU A 107 -4.26 13.62 12.80
CA LEU A 107 -3.82 12.71 11.76
C LEU A 107 -4.70 12.77 10.50
N MET A 108 -6.02 12.73 10.69
CA MET A 108 -6.99 12.76 9.59
C MET A 108 -6.94 14.06 8.79
N GLN A 109 -6.71 15.20 9.45
CA GLN A 109 -6.56 16.50 8.75
C GLN A 109 -5.29 16.53 7.89
N ARG A 110 -4.18 15.98 8.40
CA ARG A 110 -2.91 15.90 7.65
C ARG A 110 -3.07 15.07 6.38
N GLY A 111 -3.67 13.90 6.51
CA GLY A 111 -3.96 13.03 5.37
C GLY A 111 -4.94 13.65 4.37
N ALA A 112 -5.99 14.30 4.86
CA ALA A 112 -6.97 14.97 4.02
C ALA A 112 -6.37 16.10 3.16
N LEU A 113 -5.43 16.87 3.71
CA LEU A 113 -4.70 17.91 2.96
C LEU A 113 -3.88 17.32 1.82
N CYS A 114 -3.16 16.22 2.06
CA CYS A 114 -2.39 15.53 1.02
C CYS A 114 -3.31 14.98 -0.08
N LEU A 115 -4.42 14.35 0.29
CA LEU A 115 -5.40 13.85 -0.68
C LEU A 115 -5.99 14.99 -1.53
N ALA A 116 -6.29 16.14 -0.94
CA ALA A 116 -6.77 17.31 -1.68
C ALA A 116 -5.72 17.83 -2.68
N GLN A 117 -4.45 17.88 -2.29
CA GLN A 117 -3.35 18.25 -3.20
C GLN A 117 -3.13 17.23 -4.33
N SER A 118 -3.40 15.96 -4.06
CA SER A 118 -3.38 14.90 -5.09
C SER A 118 -4.63 14.88 -5.96
N GLY A 119 -5.54 15.87 -5.83
CA GLY A 119 -6.70 16.08 -6.70
C GLY A 119 -7.93 15.23 -6.35
N PHE A 120 -8.03 14.73 -5.12
CA PHE A 120 -9.27 14.09 -4.65
C PHE A 120 -10.31 15.16 -4.30
N SER A 121 -11.55 14.94 -4.67
CA SER A 121 -12.67 15.81 -4.30
C SER A 121 -12.99 15.75 -2.81
N GLU A 122 -13.65 16.79 -2.28
CA GLU A 122 -14.08 16.83 -0.88
C GLU A 122 -14.93 15.60 -0.50
N ALA A 123 -15.81 15.16 -1.39
CA ALA A 123 -16.67 13.99 -1.17
C ALA A 123 -15.87 12.67 -1.08
N GLU A 124 -14.82 12.52 -1.90
CA GLU A 124 -13.94 11.35 -1.85
C GLU A 124 -13.09 11.35 -0.57
N ILE A 125 -12.55 12.50 -0.19
CA ILE A 125 -11.78 12.66 1.06
C ILE A 125 -12.67 12.40 2.28
N ALA A 126 -13.92 12.87 2.26
CA ALA A 126 -14.85 12.63 3.35
C ALA A 126 -15.13 11.14 3.61
N LYS A 127 -15.07 10.31 2.55
CA LYS A 127 -15.19 8.85 2.67
C LYS A 127 -13.94 8.20 3.27
N ILE A 128 -12.77 8.74 2.99
CA ILE A 128 -11.46 8.18 3.43
C ILE A 128 -11.09 8.68 4.83
N ALA A 129 -11.12 10.00 5.03
CA ALA A 129 -10.59 10.69 6.22
C ALA A 129 -11.66 11.30 7.13
N GLY A 130 -12.93 11.25 6.70
CA GLY A 130 -14.06 11.84 7.43
C GLY A 130 -14.39 13.28 7.02
N ARG A 131 -15.66 13.67 7.21
CA ARG A 131 -16.22 14.96 6.73
C ARG A 131 -15.49 16.19 7.28
N SER A 132 -15.22 16.22 8.59
CA SER A 132 -14.54 17.37 9.21
C SER A 132 -13.11 17.58 8.69
N ALA A 133 -12.40 16.48 8.39
CA ALA A 133 -11.07 16.55 7.82
C ALA A 133 -11.10 17.04 6.36
N ALA A 134 -12.08 16.61 5.58
CA ALA A 134 -12.29 17.08 4.20
C ALA A 134 -12.61 18.58 4.17
N GLN A 135 -13.53 19.03 5.01
CA GLN A 135 -13.87 20.47 5.14
C GLN A 135 -12.63 21.31 5.50
N PHE A 136 -11.79 20.83 6.41
CA PHE A 136 -10.54 21.52 6.74
C PHE A 136 -9.59 21.59 5.53
N ALA A 137 -9.44 20.50 4.77
CA ALA A 137 -8.54 20.44 3.62
C ALA A 137 -8.92 21.44 2.52
N TYR A 138 -10.20 21.72 2.35
CA TYR A 138 -10.72 22.69 1.37
C TYR A 138 -10.95 24.10 1.95
N SER A 139 -10.69 24.29 3.22
CA SER A 139 -10.84 25.59 3.87
C SER A 139 -9.83 26.61 3.33
N SER A 140 -10.24 27.87 3.28
CA SER A 140 -9.39 29.03 2.97
C SER A 140 -8.82 29.69 4.22
N THR A 141 -8.92 29.06 5.39
CA THR A 141 -8.33 29.61 6.60
C THR A 141 -6.81 29.71 6.49
N PRO A 142 -6.17 30.72 7.14
CA PRO A 142 -4.71 30.87 7.13
C PRO A 142 -3.99 29.59 7.56
N GLU A 143 -4.56 28.85 8.50
CA GLU A 143 -4.01 27.60 9.00
C GLU A 143 -4.03 26.48 7.95
N ALA A 144 -5.09 26.39 7.15
CA ALA A 144 -5.18 25.39 6.08
C ALA A 144 -4.26 25.74 4.90
N VAL A 145 -4.12 27.04 4.60
CA VAL A 145 -3.18 27.52 3.58
C VAL A 145 -1.74 27.20 3.99
N SER A 146 -1.32 27.60 5.17
CA SER A 146 0.03 27.31 5.70
C SER A 146 0.31 25.80 5.78
N ALA A 147 -0.71 25.00 6.12
CA ALA A 147 -0.57 23.54 6.14
C ALA A 147 -0.37 22.95 4.75
N ARG A 148 -1.04 23.46 3.71
CA ARG A 148 -0.81 23.04 2.30
C ARG A 148 0.61 23.39 1.82
N GLU A 149 1.11 24.58 2.16
CA GLU A 149 2.49 24.99 1.86
C GLU A 149 3.51 24.06 2.52
N ALA A 150 3.29 23.71 3.80
CA ALA A 150 4.14 22.76 4.50
C ALA A 150 4.15 21.39 3.87
N VAL A 151 3.00 20.87 3.40
CA VAL A 151 2.93 19.59 2.66
C VAL A 151 3.69 19.67 1.35
N SER A 152 3.57 20.78 0.61
CA SER A 152 4.26 20.97 -0.67
C SER A 152 5.79 20.99 -0.55
N SER A 153 6.31 21.34 0.65
CA SER A 153 7.75 21.33 0.93
C SER A 153 8.33 19.93 1.17
N ILE A 154 7.48 18.89 1.32
CA ILE A 154 7.94 17.51 1.47
C ILE A 154 8.35 16.98 0.10
N VAL A 155 9.62 16.61 -0.02
CA VAL A 155 10.20 16.08 -1.27
C VAL A 155 10.68 14.65 -1.04
N PHE A 156 10.32 13.76 -1.95
CA PHE A 156 10.91 12.44 -2.08
C PHE A 156 12.04 12.55 -3.11
N ALA A 157 13.28 12.24 -2.68
CA ALA A 157 14.42 12.37 -3.57
C ALA A 157 14.30 11.43 -4.78
N GLU A 158 14.71 11.89 -5.95
CA GLU A 158 14.58 11.13 -7.19
C GLU A 158 15.39 9.84 -7.15
N ASP A 159 16.60 9.89 -6.59
CA ASP A 159 17.44 8.70 -6.41
C ASP A 159 16.77 7.65 -5.49
N ASP A 160 16.11 8.10 -4.41
CA ASP A 160 15.34 7.23 -3.52
C ASP A 160 14.13 6.62 -4.22
N ALA A 161 13.48 7.37 -5.12
CA ALA A 161 12.35 6.87 -5.90
C ALA A 161 12.80 5.82 -6.91
N HIS A 162 13.90 6.03 -7.62
CA HIS A 162 14.47 5.03 -8.53
C HIS A 162 14.89 3.76 -7.79
N ALA A 163 15.65 3.89 -6.69
CA ALA A 163 16.05 2.76 -5.89
C ALA A 163 14.84 1.97 -5.32
N MET A 164 13.76 2.67 -4.97
CA MET A 164 12.51 2.04 -4.52
C MET A 164 11.82 1.27 -5.64
N ASN A 165 11.78 1.82 -6.86
CA ASN A 165 11.21 1.15 -8.00
C ASN A 165 11.91 -0.18 -8.28
N ASP A 166 13.25 -0.16 -8.31
CA ASP A 166 14.08 -1.35 -8.50
C ASP A 166 13.85 -2.40 -7.39
N GLU A 167 13.75 -1.96 -6.13
CA GLU A 167 13.47 -2.83 -4.99
C GLU A 167 12.07 -3.48 -5.11
N ILE A 168 11.07 -2.78 -5.63
CA ILE A 168 9.73 -3.32 -5.86
C ILE A 168 9.79 -4.42 -6.92
N TYR A 169 10.47 -4.21 -8.05
CA TYR A 169 10.64 -5.23 -9.08
C TYR A 169 11.37 -6.46 -8.56
N ALA A 170 12.47 -6.28 -7.83
CA ALA A 170 13.20 -7.39 -7.20
C ALA A 170 12.28 -8.23 -6.29
N ARG A 171 11.40 -7.60 -5.53
CA ARG A 171 10.43 -8.30 -4.67
C ARG A 171 9.38 -9.09 -5.46
N PHE A 172 8.97 -8.61 -6.63
CA PHE A 172 8.06 -9.36 -7.50
C PHE A 172 8.75 -10.56 -8.14
N GLU A 173 10.02 -10.41 -8.55
CA GLU A 173 10.82 -11.51 -9.06
C GLU A 173 11.04 -12.59 -8.00
N GLU A 174 11.46 -12.23 -6.79
CA GLU A 174 11.60 -13.17 -5.67
C GLU A 174 10.31 -13.96 -5.40
N ARG A 175 9.15 -13.29 -5.43
CA ARG A 175 7.86 -13.96 -5.23
C ARG A 175 7.51 -14.89 -6.38
N SER A 176 7.80 -14.53 -7.63
CA SER A 176 7.53 -15.39 -8.79
C SER A 176 8.34 -16.67 -8.73
N VAL A 177 9.62 -16.57 -8.42
CA VAL A 177 10.52 -17.72 -8.22
C VAL A 177 10.05 -18.59 -7.04
N GLY A 178 9.67 -17.97 -5.93
CA GLY A 178 9.15 -18.69 -4.76
C GLY A 178 7.86 -19.46 -5.05
N VAL A 179 6.95 -18.89 -5.83
CA VAL A 179 5.69 -19.55 -6.25
C VAL A 179 5.97 -20.67 -7.23
N GLU A 180 6.87 -20.48 -8.21
CA GLU A 180 7.27 -21.54 -9.16
C GLU A 180 7.90 -22.73 -8.43
N ASN A 181 8.79 -22.49 -7.49
CA ASN A 181 9.38 -23.52 -6.66
C ASN A 181 8.32 -24.25 -5.81
N ALA A 182 7.39 -23.52 -5.19
CA ALA A 182 6.31 -24.12 -4.41
C ALA A 182 5.36 -24.97 -5.26
N ILE A 183 5.04 -24.53 -6.48
CA ILE A 183 4.24 -25.30 -7.44
C ILE A 183 5.00 -26.56 -7.89
N HIS A 184 6.29 -26.43 -8.17
CA HIS A 184 7.14 -27.55 -8.56
C HIS A 184 7.22 -28.59 -7.43
N ASP A 185 7.47 -28.18 -6.19
CA ASP A 185 7.49 -29.05 -5.01
C ASP A 185 6.13 -29.73 -4.74
N PHE A 186 5.04 -28.97 -4.92
CA PHE A 186 3.69 -29.52 -4.80
C PHE A 186 3.44 -30.58 -5.88
N ARG A 187 3.83 -30.32 -7.13
CA ARG A 187 3.69 -31.27 -8.24
C ARG A 187 4.46 -32.56 -7.98
N ILE A 188 5.71 -32.47 -7.53
CA ILE A 188 6.52 -33.62 -7.18
C ILE A 188 5.86 -34.44 -6.06
N ARG A 189 5.35 -33.78 -5.00
CA ARG A 189 4.65 -34.45 -3.90
C ARG A 189 3.35 -35.09 -4.37
N PHE A 190 2.60 -34.40 -5.21
CA PHE A 190 1.35 -34.90 -5.76
C PHE A 190 1.58 -36.11 -6.65
N ASP A 191 2.59 -36.09 -7.53
CA ASP A 191 2.94 -37.21 -8.40
C ASP A 191 3.35 -38.46 -7.59
N ARG A 192 3.99 -38.28 -6.44
CA ARG A 192 4.30 -39.39 -5.51
C ARG A 192 3.06 -39.94 -4.79
N LEU A 193 2.07 -39.12 -4.50
CA LEU A 193 0.85 -39.50 -3.79
C LEU A 193 -0.26 -39.97 -4.73
N ALA A 194 -0.22 -39.58 -6.00
CA ALA A 194 -1.24 -39.90 -7.00
C ALA A 194 -1.56 -41.40 -7.09
N PRO A 195 -0.57 -42.35 -7.14
CA PRO A 195 -0.88 -43.76 -7.18
C PRO A 195 -1.58 -44.28 -5.93
N TYR A 196 -1.26 -43.74 -4.75
CA TYR A 196 -1.91 -44.12 -3.48
C TYR A 196 -3.33 -43.55 -3.40
N LEU A 197 -3.54 -42.35 -3.91
CA LEU A 197 -4.88 -41.75 -4.00
C LEU A 197 -5.78 -42.51 -4.98
N ALA A 198 -5.23 -42.92 -6.14
CA ALA A 198 -5.93 -43.76 -7.09
C ALA A 198 -6.33 -45.11 -6.49
N LEU A 199 -5.41 -45.74 -5.76
CA LEU A 199 -5.69 -46.99 -5.06
C LEU A 199 -6.78 -46.84 -3.99
N ALA A 200 -6.72 -45.75 -3.21
CA ALA A 200 -7.73 -45.47 -2.18
C ALA A 200 -9.12 -45.25 -2.79
N VAL A 201 -9.21 -44.57 -3.93
CA VAL A 201 -10.48 -44.36 -4.66
C VAL A 201 -11.02 -45.70 -5.18
N LEU A 202 -10.17 -46.56 -5.73
CA LEU A 202 -10.56 -47.87 -6.18
C LEU A 202 -11.08 -48.77 -5.03
N VAL A 203 -10.42 -48.76 -3.87
CA VAL A 203 -10.86 -49.51 -2.70
C VAL A 203 -12.21 -48.97 -2.20
N LEU A 204 -12.39 -47.66 -2.13
CA LEU A 204 -13.66 -47.06 -1.72
C LEU A 204 -14.80 -47.41 -2.70
N PHE A 205 -14.50 -47.41 -3.99
CA PHE A 205 -15.48 -47.82 -5.00
C PHE A 205 -15.85 -49.29 -4.87
N ALA A 206 -14.87 -50.19 -4.67
CA ALA A 206 -15.12 -51.62 -4.47
C ALA A 206 -15.98 -51.89 -3.19
N VAL A 207 -15.70 -51.16 -2.10
CA VAL A 207 -16.50 -51.24 -0.87
C VAL A 207 -17.93 -50.76 -1.11
N ALA A 208 -18.09 -49.64 -1.80
CA ALA A 208 -19.41 -49.09 -2.13
C ALA A 208 -20.25 -50.07 -2.97
N VAL A 209 -19.65 -50.69 -3.97
CA VAL A 209 -20.28 -51.71 -4.81
C VAL A 209 -20.67 -52.93 -3.99
N TYR A 210 -19.75 -53.42 -3.13
CA TYR A 210 -20.03 -54.57 -2.25
C TYR A 210 -21.19 -54.32 -1.27
N VAL A 211 -21.22 -53.14 -0.65
CA VAL A 211 -22.30 -52.72 0.25
C VAL A 211 -23.63 -52.63 -0.49
N SER A 212 -23.63 -52.05 -1.71
CA SER A 212 -24.83 -51.95 -2.55
C SER A 212 -25.39 -53.32 -2.92
N PHE A 213 -24.53 -54.26 -3.27
CA PHE A 213 -24.97 -55.65 -3.53
C PHE A 213 -25.55 -56.35 -2.32
N LYS A 214 -24.96 -56.13 -1.15
CA LYS A 214 -25.44 -56.76 0.11
C LYS A 214 -26.74 -56.14 0.62
N MET A 215 -27.06 -54.90 0.25
CA MET A 215 -28.33 -54.26 0.65
C MET A 215 -29.48 -54.51 -0.37
N ALA A 216 -29.14 -54.99 -1.55
CA ALA A 216 -30.12 -55.29 -2.63
C ALA A 216 -30.58 -56.77 -2.68
N GLY A 217 -29.96 -57.67 -1.92
CA GLY A 217 -30.32 -59.08 -1.76
C GLY A 217 -30.80 -59.36 -0.35
#